data_e9e58b921425fa2d5b6bdb9b3793175d
#
_entry.id   e9e58b921425fa2d5b6bdb9b3793175d
#
_cell.length_a   1.000
_cell.length_b   1.000
_cell.length_c   1.000
_cell.angle_alpha   90.00
_cell.angle_beta   90.00
_cell.angle_gamma   90.00
#
_symmetry.space_group_name_H-M   'P 1'
#
loop_
_entity.id
_entity.type
_entity.pdbx_description
1 polymer ?
#
loop_
_entity_poly.entity_id
_entity_poly.type
_entity_poly.pdbx_seq_one_letter_code
_entity_poly.pdbx_strand_id
1 'polypeptide(L)'
;MVRLNFPTTNNEAEYEALVAGIDLANIARATSVVIYCDSQVVTNQVNGDYKCKGKWMKRYLDQVKRRVGGLKAKIIQIPRGENEQADCLGKAASTEHMITNGNVLSFVELSPLIDSDDIKEIGFESNWTTPIASYLKNGVLPNEKEAVRKLKVQATRFALIKDILYKRGFSRPYLRCLCNEEADYIMRKVHEGICGNHSGSRLLVHKLV
;
A
#
# COMPACT_ATOMS: atom_id res chain seq x y z
N MET A 1 3.40 9.95 -6.07
CA MET A 1 4.65 9.50 -5.40
C MET A 1 4.29 8.47 -4.35
N VAL A 2 5.01 7.37 -4.28
CA VAL A 2 4.82 6.34 -3.25
C VAL A 2 6.09 6.29 -2.39
N ARG A 3 5.93 6.39 -1.07
CA ARG A 3 7.00 6.21 -0.09
C ARG A 3 6.83 4.85 0.57
N LEU A 4 7.86 4.02 0.53
CA LEU A 4 7.88 2.73 1.19
C LEU A 4 8.48 2.90 2.59
N ASN A 5 7.72 2.58 3.62
CA ASN A 5 8.16 2.68 5.02
C ASN A 5 8.42 1.30 5.63
N PHE A 6 9.03 0.42 4.85
CA PHE A 6 9.45 -0.92 5.25
C PHE A 6 10.75 -1.32 4.54
N PRO A 7 11.54 -2.24 5.12
CA PRO A 7 12.76 -2.73 4.49
C PRO A 7 12.44 -3.42 3.16
N THR A 8 13.09 -2.98 2.09
CA THR A 8 12.88 -3.52 0.76
C THR A 8 14.17 -3.50 -0.04
N THR A 9 14.34 -4.45 -0.93
CA THR A 9 15.42 -4.45 -1.92
C THR A 9 15.08 -3.52 -3.07
N ASN A 10 16.09 -3.12 -3.86
CA ASN A 10 15.84 -2.26 -5.02
C ASN A 10 14.81 -2.85 -6.00
N ASN A 11 14.92 -4.16 -6.30
CA ASN A 11 13.97 -4.80 -7.21
C ASN A 11 12.54 -4.86 -6.63
N GLU A 12 12.39 -5.04 -5.32
CA GLU A 12 11.10 -5.00 -4.66
C GLU A 12 10.49 -3.59 -4.72
N ALA A 13 11.31 -2.55 -4.47
CA ALA A 13 10.87 -1.17 -4.57
C ALA A 13 10.39 -0.82 -6.00
N GLU A 14 11.07 -1.31 -7.02
CA GLU A 14 10.66 -1.16 -8.42
C GLU A 14 9.32 -1.86 -8.70
N TYR A 15 9.11 -3.06 -8.15
CA TYR A 15 7.83 -3.75 -8.27
C TYR A 15 6.71 -3.04 -7.52
N GLU A 16 6.97 -2.52 -6.31
CA GLU A 16 6.01 -1.73 -5.54
C GLU A 16 5.56 -0.48 -6.31
N ALA A 17 6.52 0.23 -6.91
CA ALA A 17 6.23 1.38 -7.75
C ALA A 17 5.39 1.01 -8.98
N LEU A 18 5.71 -0.13 -9.64
CA LEU A 18 4.97 -0.64 -10.78
C LEU A 18 3.53 -1.01 -10.40
N VAL A 19 3.34 -1.73 -9.31
CA VAL A 19 2.02 -2.15 -8.80
C VAL A 19 1.18 -0.92 -8.45
N ALA A 20 1.76 0.05 -7.73
CA ALA A 20 1.08 1.30 -7.38
C ALA A 20 0.67 2.11 -8.63
N GLY A 21 1.52 2.14 -9.66
CA GLY A 21 1.22 2.80 -10.93
C GLY A 21 0.06 2.14 -11.69
N ILE A 22 0.02 0.80 -11.72
CA ILE A 22 -1.08 0.03 -12.32
C ILE A 22 -2.38 0.27 -11.54
N ASP A 23 -2.34 0.25 -10.22
CA ASP A 23 -3.49 0.54 -9.39
C ASP A 23 -4.05 1.95 -9.63
N LEU A 24 -3.18 2.94 -9.78
CA LEU A 24 -3.58 4.30 -10.12
C LEU A 24 -4.27 4.36 -11.50
N ALA A 25 -3.75 3.65 -12.51
CA ALA A 25 -4.36 3.55 -13.82
C ALA A 25 -5.75 2.90 -13.77
N ASN A 26 -5.90 1.83 -12.96
CA ASN A 26 -7.17 1.16 -12.73
C ASN A 26 -8.19 2.08 -12.03
N ILE A 27 -7.74 2.89 -11.04
CA ILE A 27 -8.59 3.90 -10.38
C ILE A 27 -9.06 4.94 -11.38
N ALA A 28 -8.17 5.40 -12.23
CA ALA A 28 -8.48 6.36 -13.29
C ALA A 28 -9.35 5.76 -14.40
N ARG A 29 -9.73 4.46 -14.31
CA ARG A 29 -10.50 3.72 -15.31
C ARG A 29 -9.86 3.76 -16.70
N ALA A 30 -8.53 3.75 -16.74
CA ALA A 30 -7.79 3.67 -18.00
C ALA A 30 -8.09 2.34 -18.70
N THR A 31 -8.29 2.39 -19.99
CA THR A 31 -8.47 1.18 -20.83
C THR A 31 -7.15 0.66 -21.37
N SER A 32 -6.16 1.53 -21.48
CA SER A 32 -4.80 1.19 -21.88
C SER A 32 -3.78 2.05 -21.16
N VAL A 33 -2.59 1.50 -20.93
CA VAL A 33 -1.48 2.19 -20.27
C VAL A 33 -0.15 1.76 -20.90
N VAL A 34 0.75 2.71 -21.08
CA VAL A 34 2.15 2.43 -21.41
C VAL A 34 2.98 2.81 -20.17
N ILE A 35 3.74 1.86 -19.69
CA ILE A 35 4.58 2.00 -18.48
C ILE A 35 6.03 2.01 -18.92
N TYR A 36 6.72 3.08 -18.59
CA TYR A 36 8.16 3.21 -18.81
C TYR A 36 8.89 2.83 -17.52
N CYS A 37 9.87 1.94 -17.62
CA CYS A 37 10.62 1.42 -16.49
C CYS A 37 12.10 1.31 -16.85
N ASP A 38 12.99 1.80 -15.99
CA ASP A 38 14.44 1.70 -16.17
C ASP A 38 15.02 0.40 -15.59
N SER A 39 14.25 -0.34 -14.80
CA SER A 39 14.65 -1.64 -14.29
C SER A 39 14.57 -2.74 -15.36
N GLN A 40 15.72 -3.11 -15.91
CA GLN A 40 15.82 -4.21 -16.87
C GLN A 40 15.29 -5.54 -16.27
N VAL A 41 15.57 -5.78 -14.99
CA VAL A 41 15.13 -7.02 -14.33
C VAL A 41 13.62 -7.09 -14.26
N VAL A 42 12.97 -6.06 -13.77
CA VAL A 42 11.51 -6.00 -13.63
C VAL A 42 10.84 -6.07 -15.00
N THR A 43 11.30 -5.25 -15.95
CA THR A 43 10.72 -5.20 -17.30
C THR A 43 10.78 -6.57 -17.98
N ASN A 44 11.95 -7.21 -17.99
CA ASN A 44 12.11 -8.50 -18.67
C ASN A 44 11.40 -9.64 -17.93
N GLN A 45 11.25 -9.57 -16.60
CA GLN A 45 10.44 -10.55 -15.85
C GLN A 45 8.96 -10.42 -16.17
N VAL A 46 8.44 -9.20 -16.26
CA VAL A 46 7.01 -8.96 -16.57
C VAL A 46 6.70 -9.33 -18.03
N ASN A 47 7.60 -9.02 -18.95
CA ASN A 47 7.46 -9.38 -20.36
C ASN A 47 7.68 -10.89 -20.63
N GLY A 48 8.24 -11.63 -19.65
CA GLY A 48 8.47 -13.07 -19.76
C GLY A 48 9.85 -13.47 -20.32
N ASP A 49 10.71 -12.50 -20.60
CA ASP A 49 12.06 -12.72 -21.13
C ASP A 49 13.01 -13.29 -20.06
N TYR A 50 12.79 -12.93 -18.78
CA TYR A 50 13.55 -13.44 -17.66
C TYR A 50 12.70 -14.29 -16.73
N LYS A 51 13.27 -15.42 -16.28
CA LYS A 51 12.65 -16.25 -15.24
C LYS A 51 12.80 -15.59 -13.86
N CYS A 52 11.71 -15.42 -13.16
CA CYS A 52 11.71 -15.03 -11.76
C CYS A 52 12.32 -16.13 -10.90
N LYS A 53 13.47 -15.79 -10.24
CA LYS A 53 14.12 -16.67 -9.26
C LYS A 53 13.78 -16.14 -7.87
N GLY A 54 13.15 -16.84 -7.03
CA GLY A 54 12.80 -16.41 -5.69
C GLY A 54 11.30 -16.27 -5.47
N LYS A 55 10.89 -16.65 -4.26
CA LYS A 55 9.47 -16.72 -3.88
C LYS A 55 8.81 -15.34 -3.92
N TRP A 56 9.49 -14.31 -3.40
CA TRP A 56 8.98 -12.94 -3.32
C TRP A 56 8.81 -12.29 -4.69
N MET A 57 9.83 -12.40 -5.56
CA MET A 57 9.74 -11.87 -6.92
C MET A 57 8.60 -12.52 -7.73
N LYS A 58 8.36 -13.82 -7.54
CA LYS A 58 7.22 -14.50 -8.17
C LYS A 58 5.89 -13.92 -7.69
N ARG A 59 5.75 -13.66 -6.38
CA ARG A 59 4.54 -13.04 -5.82
C ARG A 59 4.30 -11.66 -6.43
N TYR A 60 5.33 -10.82 -6.55
CA TYR A 60 5.20 -9.52 -7.22
C TYR A 60 4.78 -9.67 -8.69
N LEU A 61 5.41 -10.57 -9.42
CA LEU A 61 5.05 -10.83 -10.82
C LEU A 61 3.59 -11.28 -10.96
N ASP A 62 3.12 -12.14 -10.08
CA ASP A 62 1.73 -12.61 -10.07
C ASP A 62 0.76 -11.46 -9.73
N GLN A 63 1.14 -10.57 -8.84
CA GLN A 63 0.39 -9.34 -8.53
C GLN A 63 0.26 -8.43 -9.74
N VAL A 64 1.37 -8.16 -10.44
CA VAL A 64 1.36 -7.36 -11.66
C VAL A 64 0.43 -7.98 -12.70
N LYS A 65 0.56 -9.29 -12.95
CA LYS A 65 -0.29 -10.01 -13.93
C LYS A 65 -1.77 -9.95 -13.60
N ARG A 66 -2.13 -10.10 -12.32
CA ARG A 66 -3.53 -9.99 -11.88
C ARG A 66 -4.11 -8.59 -12.10
N ARG A 67 -3.35 -7.56 -11.75
CA ARG A 67 -3.81 -6.16 -11.86
C ARG A 67 -3.91 -5.67 -13.31
N VAL A 68 -3.08 -6.23 -14.17
CA VAL A 68 -3.09 -5.93 -15.62
C VAL A 68 -4.22 -6.65 -16.35
N GLY A 69 -4.83 -7.70 -15.77
CA GLY A 69 -5.78 -8.59 -16.45
C GLY A 69 -7.00 -7.93 -17.14
N GLY A 70 -7.36 -6.70 -16.74
CA GLY A 70 -8.43 -5.91 -17.37
C GLY A 70 -7.95 -4.68 -18.17
N LEU A 71 -6.63 -4.46 -18.21
CA LEU A 71 -6.00 -3.26 -18.76
C LEU A 71 -5.07 -3.64 -19.91
N LYS A 72 -5.16 -2.94 -21.03
CA LYS A 72 -4.16 -3.09 -22.11
C LYS A 72 -2.87 -2.41 -21.69
N ALA A 73 -2.00 -3.12 -20.95
CA ALA A 73 -0.74 -2.61 -20.46
C ALA A 73 0.42 -3.02 -21.35
N LYS A 74 1.31 -2.07 -21.65
CA LYS A 74 2.58 -2.30 -22.31
C LYS A 74 3.69 -1.76 -21.41
N ILE A 75 4.66 -2.61 -21.08
CA ILE A 75 5.83 -2.20 -20.26
C ILE A 75 7.02 -2.11 -21.18
N ILE A 76 7.67 -0.94 -21.18
CA ILE A 76 8.80 -0.61 -22.05
C ILE A 76 9.99 -0.26 -21.18
N GLN A 77 11.12 -0.91 -21.44
CA GLN A 77 12.37 -0.51 -20.82
C GLN A 77 12.89 0.78 -21.45
N ILE A 78 13.29 1.71 -20.62
CA ILE A 78 13.96 2.95 -21.04
C ILE A 78 15.31 3.09 -20.33
N PRO A 79 16.27 3.82 -20.92
CA PRO A 79 17.50 4.17 -20.24
C PRO A 79 17.20 5.02 -18.99
N ARG A 80 18.03 4.88 -17.96
CA ARG A 80 17.85 5.62 -16.69
C ARG A 80 17.82 7.15 -16.89
N GLY A 81 18.61 7.68 -17.84
CA GLY A 81 18.60 9.10 -18.18
C GLY A 81 17.30 9.61 -18.81
N GLU A 82 16.45 8.71 -19.30
CA GLU A 82 15.11 9.05 -19.83
C GLU A 82 14.00 8.92 -18.78
N ASN A 83 14.34 8.42 -17.57
CA ASN A 83 13.41 8.22 -16.44
C ASN A 83 13.55 9.29 -15.35
N GLU A 84 14.03 10.49 -15.69
CA GLU A 84 14.35 11.55 -14.73
C GLU A 84 13.16 11.94 -13.84
N GLN A 85 11.94 11.97 -14.38
CA GLN A 85 10.75 12.34 -13.60
C GLN A 85 10.46 11.31 -12.49
N ALA A 86 10.54 10.02 -12.81
CA ALA A 86 10.34 8.97 -11.82
C ALA A 86 11.48 8.93 -10.80
N ASP A 87 12.73 9.14 -11.25
CA ASP A 87 13.90 9.22 -10.38
C ASP A 87 13.81 10.40 -9.39
N CYS A 88 13.38 11.57 -9.85
CA CYS A 88 13.11 12.73 -8.99
C CYS A 88 12.02 12.44 -7.94
N LEU A 89 10.92 11.78 -8.35
CA LEU A 89 9.86 11.40 -7.42
C LEU A 89 10.32 10.35 -6.41
N GLY A 90 11.14 9.38 -6.83
CA GLY A 90 11.73 8.37 -5.96
C GLY A 90 12.69 8.98 -4.93
N LYS A 91 13.55 9.91 -5.35
CA LYS A 91 14.45 10.67 -4.47
C LYS A 91 13.65 11.51 -3.47
N ALA A 92 12.62 12.20 -3.93
CA ALA A 92 11.75 13.01 -3.07
C ALA A 92 10.96 12.15 -2.06
N ALA A 93 10.59 10.93 -2.44
CA ALA A 93 9.95 9.97 -1.52
C ALA A 93 10.91 9.47 -0.43
N SER A 94 12.19 9.38 -0.72
CA SER A 94 13.24 8.90 0.20
C SER A 94 13.72 9.99 1.17
N THR A 95 13.59 11.27 0.80
CA THR A 95 13.95 12.40 1.66
C THR A 95 12.73 12.85 2.46
N GLU A 96 12.91 13.24 3.74
CA GLU A 96 11.83 13.76 4.60
C GLU A 96 11.30 15.13 4.15
N HIS A 97 11.85 15.70 3.10
CA HIS A 97 11.40 16.97 2.54
C HIS A 97 10.12 16.74 1.73
N MET A 98 9.01 17.12 2.33
CA MET A 98 7.72 17.25 1.65
C MET A 98 7.89 18.18 0.44
N ILE A 99 7.62 17.66 -0.75
CA ILE A 99 7.43 18.52 -1.91
C ILE A 99 6.13 19.31 -1.67
N THR A 100 6.28 20.57 -1.26
CA THR A 100 5.18 21.50 -1.00
C THR A 100 4.51 22.03 -2.29
N ASN A 101 4.89 21.55 -3.46
CA ASN A 101 4.22 21.93 -4.71
C ASN A 101 2.94 21.12 -4.89
N GLY A 102 1.82 21.82 -4.73
CA GLY A 102 0.45 21.40 -4.48
C GLY A 102 -0.24 20.39 -5.41
N ASN A 103 0.45 19.68 -6.31
CA ASN A 103 -0.16 18.78 -7.28
C ASN A 103 0.39 17.33 -7.26
N VAL A 104 1.23 16.96 -6.31
CA VAL A 104 1.77 15.62 -6.22
C VAL A 104 1.01 14.82 -5.15
N LEU A 105 0.25 13.80 -5.58
CA LEU A 105 -0.34 12.83 -4.67
C LEU A 105 0.77 12.00 -4.05
N SER A 106 0.86 12.02 -2.73
CA SER A 106 1.83 11.24 -1.95
C SER A 106 1.10 10.17 -1.14
N PHE A 107 1.57 8.94 -1.24
CA PHE A 107 1.09 7.80 -0.48
C PHE A 107 2.27 7.22 0.31
N VAL A 108 1.99 6.74 1.52
CA VAL A 108 2.95 6.01 2.35
C VAL A 108 2.45 4.59 2.49
N GLU A 109 3.23 3.63 1.99
CA GLU A 109 2.97 2.21 2.16
C GLU A 109 3.76 1.70 3.38
N LEU A 110 3.05 1.06 4.31
CA LEU A 110 3.61 0.55 5.56
C LEU A 110 3.97 -0.93 5.49
N SER A 111 3.47 -1.63 4.46
CA SER A 111 3.72 -3.05 4.21
C SER A 111 3.75 -3.32 2.72
N PRO A 112 4.44 -4.39 2.26
CA PRO A 112 4.45 -4.79 0.86
C PRO A 112 3.06 -5.02 0.30
N LEU A 113 2.80 -4.52 -0.91
CA LEU A 113 1.51 -4.68 -1.60
C LEU A 113 1.17 -6.16 -1.92
N ILE A 114 2.17 -7.04 -1.90
CA ILE A 114 1.99 -8.48 -2.06
C ILE A 114 1.42 -9.17 -0.82
N ASP A 115 1.55 -8.59 0.35
CA ASP A 115 1.03 -9.16 1.60
C ASP A 115 -0.46 -8.86 1.77
N SER A 116 -0.99 -7.87 1.06
CA SER A 116 -2.40 -7.47 1.16
C SER A 116 -3.39 -8.48 0.58
N ASP A 117 -2.96 -9.41 -0.28
CA ASP A 117 -3.84 -10.40 -0.90
C ASP A 117 -3.94 -11.72 -0.12
N ASP A 118 -2.91 -12.09 0.63
CA ASP A 118 -2.97 -13.28 1.49
C ASP A 118 -3.89 -13.08 2.71
N ILE A 119 -4.20 -11.82 3.04
CA ILE A 119 -5.09 -11.45 4.15
C ILE A 119 -6.57 -11.52 3.74
N LYS A 120 -6.88 -11.63 2.45
CA LYS A 120 -8.27 -11.72 1.96
C LYS A 120 -8.93 -13.09 2.16
N GLU A 121 -8.17 -14.13 2.46
CA GLU A 121 -8.70 -15.50 2.67
C GLU A 121 -8.72 -15.98 4.13
N ILE A 122 -8.18 -15.21 5.06
CA ILE A 122 -8.32 -15.55 6.49
C ILE A 122 -9.70 -15.09 6.94
N GLY A 123 -10.53 -16.03 7.26
CA GLY A 123 -11.95 -15.92 7.55
C GLY A 123 -12.33 -14.68 8.36
N PHE A 124 -13.52 -14.21 8.10
CA PHE A 124 -14.25 -13.14 8.80
C PHE A 124 -14.38 -13.42 10.31
N GLU A 125 -13.28 -13.45 11.04
CA GLU A 125 -13.35 -13.31 12.48
C GLU A 125 -13.65 -11.84 12.80
N SER A 126 -14.59 -11.61 13.68
CA SER A 126 -15.17 -10.32 14.02
C SER A 126 -14.07 -9.38 14.57
N ASN A 127 -13.43 -8.66 13.67
CA ASN A 127 -12.40 -7.67 13.98
C ASN A 127 -13.07 -6.32 14.29
N TRP A 128 -12.40 -5.48 15.07
CA TRP A 128 -12.88 -4.14 15.41
C TRP A 128 -13.20 -3.26 14.20
N THR A 129 -12.55 -3.51 13.04
CA THR A 129 -12.77 -2.80 11.78
C THR A 129 -14.05 -3.23 11.07
N THR A 130 -14.48 -4.48 11.26
CA THR A 130 -15.62 -5.11 10.55
C THR A 130 -16.93 -4.33 10.70
N PRO A 131 -17.36 -3.92 11.91
CA PRO A 131 -18.62 -3.17 12.07
C PRO A 131 -18.57 -1.80 11.37
N ILE A 132 -17.42 -1.13 11.42
CA ILE A 132 -17.25 0.20 10.81
C ILE A 132 -17.24 0.07 9.29
N ALA A 133 -16.51 -0.89 8.73
CA ALA A 133 -16.44 -1.14 7.31
C ALA A 133 -17.82 -1.56 6.74
N SER A 134 -18.53 -2.46 7.41
CA SER A 134 -19.87 -2.89 7.02
C SER A 134 -20.90 -1.76 7.04
N TYR A 135 -20.80 -0.88 8.04
CA TYR A 135 -21.65 0.31 8.09
C TYR A 135 -21.32 1.30 6.97
N LEU A 136 -20.04 1.58 6.71
CA LEU A 136 -19.63 2.50 5.66
C LEU A 136 -19.90 1.97 4.24
N LYS A 137 -19.85 0.64 4.05
CA LYS A 137 -20.08 0.00 2.76
C LYS A 137 -21.55 -0.24 2.46
N ASN A 138 -22.27 -0.83 3.42
CA ASN A 138 -23.59 -1.40 3.21
C ASN A 138 -24.66 -0.76 4.12
N GLY A 139 -24.30 0.19 4.99
CA GLY A 139 -25.23 0.79 5.95
C GLY A 139 -25.71 -0.15 7.07
N VAL A 140 -25.04 -1.29 7.25
CA VAL A 140 -25.42 -2.31 8.25
C VAL A 140 -25.24 -1.75 9.66
N LEU A 141 -26.30 -1.82 10.45
CA LEU A 141 -26.32 -1.31 11.83
C LEU A 141 -26.58 -2.47 12.80
N PRO A 142 -25.99 -2.42 14.01
CA PRO A 142 -26.32 -3.37 15.07
C PRO A 142 -27.76 -3.17 15.57
N ASN A 143 -28.32 -4.20 16.22
CA ASN A 143 -29.71 -4.17 16.71
C ASN A 143 -29.89 -3.25 17.94
N GLU A 144 -28.85 -2.92 18.64
CA GLU A 144 -28.90 -2.19 19.91
C GLU A 144 -28.76 -0.68 19.68
N LYS A 145 -29.72 0.12 20.16
CA LYS A 145 -29.74 1.58 19.92
C LYS A 145 -28.47 2.31 20.36
N GLU A 146 -27.88 1.88 21.48
CA GLU A 146 -26.66 2.48 22.00
C GLU A 146 -25.43 2.14 21.13
N ALA A 147 -25.33 0.89 20.67
CA ALA A 147 -24.30 0.43 19.74
C ALA A 147 -24.39 1.16 18.40
N VAL A 148 -25.59 1.40 17.87
CA VAL A 148 -25.84 2.21 16.66
C VAL A 148 -25.28 3.61 16.82
N ARG A 149 -25.57 4.28 17.95
CA ARG A 149 -25.09 5.64 18.20
C ARG A 149 -23.56 5.69 18.28
N LYS A 150 -22.96 4.76 19.02
CA LYS A 150 -21.49 4.65 19.14
C LYS A 150 -20.85 4.41 17.77
N LEU A 151 -21.40 3.47 16.98
CA LEU A 151 -20.88 3.14 15.65
C LEU A 151 -20.95 4.34 14.69
N LYS A 152 -22.07 5.05 14.65
CA LYS A 152 -22.23 6.24 13.80
C LYS A 152 -21.22 7.34 14.14
N VAL A 153 -21.04 7.65 15.43
CA VAL A 153 -20.08 8.65 15.89
C VAL A 153 -18.65 8.20 15.58
N GLN A 154 -18.35 6.92 15.75
CA GLN A 154 -17.04 6.37 15.44
C GLN A 154 -16.75 6.40 13.94
N ALA A 155 -17.70 6.01 13.10
CA ALA A 155 -17.57 5.94 11.65
C ALA A 155 -17.25 7.30 11.00
N THR A 156 -17.62 8.44 11.62
CA THR A 156 -17.28 9.77 11.08
C THR A 156 -15.78 10.03 10.99
N ARG A 157 -14.98 9.31 11.78
CA ARG A 157 -13.52 9.43 11.80
C ARG A 157 -12.83 8.52 10.79
N PHE A 158 -13.60 7.70 10.06
CA PHE A 158 -13.06 6.73 9.11
C PHE A 158 -13.56 6.99 7.71
N ALA A 159 -12.86 6.47 6.73
CA ALA A 159 -13.25 6.45 5.32
C ALA A 159 -12.94 5.07 4.76
N LEU A 160 -13.84 4.56 3.92
CA LEU A 160 -13.63 3.32 3.18
C LEU A 160 -13.19 3.68 1.77
N ILE A 161 -11.96 3.30 1.38
CA ILE A 161 -11.39 3.55 0.06
C ILE A 161 -10.96 2.19 -0.50
N LYS A 162 -11.59 1.75 -1.58
CA LYS A 162 -11.34 0.44 -2.21
C LYS A 162 -11.41 -0.74 -1.23
N ASP A 163 -12.45 -0.75 -0.40
CA ASP A 163 -12.67 -1.76 0.64
C ASP A 163 -11.62 -1.79 1.77
N ILE A 164 -10.70 -0.83 1.80
CA ILE A 164 -9.73 -0.65 2.87
C ILE A 164 -10.20 0.50 3.77
N LEU A 165 -10.20 0.24 5.08
CA LEU A 165 -10.60 1.22 6.08
C LEU A 165 -9.42 2.13 6.42
N TYR A 166 -9.66 3.44 6.36
CA TYR A 166 -8.70 4.48 6.74
C TYR A 166 -9.25 5.35 7.86
N LYS A 167 -8.41 5.74 8.79
CA LYS A 167 -8.72 6.71 9.83
C LYS A 167 -8.27 8.09 9.39
N ARG A 168 -9.12 9.10 9.55
CA ARG A 168 -8.75 10.50 9.32
C ARG A 168 -7.82 10.98 10.42
N GLY A 169 -6.58 11.32 10.09
CA GLY A 169 -5.65 11.98 10.98
C GLY A 169 -6.02 13.44 11.21
N PHE A 170 -5.44 14.08 12.25
CA PHE A 170 -5.76 15.46 12.64
C PHE A 170 -5.32 16.50 11.58
N SER A 171 -4.24 16.26 10.85
CA SER A 171 -3.67 17.17 9.83
C SER A 171 -3.54 16.58 8.43
N ARG A 172 -4.32 15.56 8.09
CA ARG A 172 -4.20 14.79 6.84
C ARG A 172 -2.80 14.13 6.68
N PRO A 173 -2.66 12.88 6.95
CA PRO A 173 -2.95 11.83 5.99
C PRO A 173 -4.03 10.87 6.50
N TYR A 174 -4.60 10.10 5.58
CA TYR A 174 -5.42 8.97 5.92
C TYR A 174 -4.49 7.84 6.38
N LEU A 175 -4.69 7.36 7.62
CA LEU A 175 -3.94 6.24 8.17
C LEU A 175 -4.70 4.95 7.89
N ARG A 176 -4.08 4.00 7.21
CA ARG A 176 -4.66 2.68 6.99
C ARG A 176 -4.92 1.99 8.34
N CYS A 177 -6.13 1.48 8.51
CA CYS A 177 -6.47 0.69 9.69
C CYS A 177 -6.01 -0.75 9.47
N LEU A 178 -5.31 -1.28 10.45
CA LEU A 178 -4.80 -2.65 10.45
C LEU A 178 -5.76 -3.54 11.23
N CYS A 179 -5.92 -4.78 10.81
CA CYS A 179 -6.53 -5.82 11.62
C CYS A 179 -5.58 -6.26 12.75
N ASN A 180 -6.07 -7.02 13.71
CA ASN A 180 -5.25 -7.42 14.86
C ASN A 180 -4.01 -8.21 14.42
N GLU A 181 -4.16 -9.10 13.46
CA GLU A 181 -3.09 -9.94 12.92
C GLU A 181 -2.03 -9.13 12.16
N GLU A 182 -2.47 -8.17 11.33
CA GLU A 182 -1.58 -7.23 10.65
C GLU A 182 -0.83 -6.36 11.66
N ALA A 183 -1.52 -5.88 12.70
CA ALA A 183 -0.91 -5.10 13.76
C ALA A 183 0.15 -5.91 14.51
N ASP A 184 -0.15 -7.15 14.87
CA ASP A 184 0.79 -8.06 15.54
C ASP A 184 2.00 -8.38 14.65
N TYR A 185 1.77 -8.60 13.35
CA TYR A 185 2.85 -8.82 12.39
C TYR A 185 3.77 -7.60 12.29
N ILE A 186 3.20 -6.40 12.14
CA ILE A 186 3.98 -5.16 12.03
C ILE A 186 4.72 -4.88 13.34
N MET A 187 4.04 -5.07 14.49
CA MET A 187 4.67 -4.90 15.81
C MET A 187 5.85 -5.86 15.99
N ARG A 188 5.70 -7.12 15.59
CA ARG A 188 6.78 -8.12 15.63
C ARG A 188 7.93 -7.72 14.72
N LYS A 189 7.66 -7.31 13.49
CA LYS A 189 8.69 -6.84 12.53
C LYS A 189 9.45 -5.61 13.05
N VAL A 190 8.75 -4.66 13.65
CA VAL A 190 9.38 -3.49 14.27
C VAL A 190 10.23 -3.88 15.47
N HIS A 191 9.79 -4.84 16.28
CA HIS A 191 10.57 -5.34 17.41
C HIS A 191 11.79 -6.17 16.99
N GLU A 192 11.65 -7.03 15.98
CA GLU A 192 12.74 -7.91 15.52
C GLU A 192 13.77 -7.19 14.65
N GLY A 193 13.36 -6.17 13.87
CA GLY A 193 14.19 -5.53 12.86
C GLY A 193 14.92 -4.25 13.26
N ILE A 194 14.45 -3.50 14.28
CA ILE A 194 14.92 -2.13 14.55
C ILE A 194 15.31 -1.91 16.01
N CYS A 195 14.95 -2.77 16.91
CA CYS A 195 15.13 -2.57 18.35
C CYS A 195 16.19 -3.51 18.95
N GLY A 196 17.47 -3.26 18.64
CA GLY A 196 18.58 -3.72 19.50
C GLY A 196 18.69 -2.93 20.82
N ASN A 197 17.85 -1.92 21.02
CA ASN A 197 17.78 -1.14 22.26
C ASN A 197 16.31 -0.91 22.62
N HIS A 198 15.88 -1.40 23.76
CA HIS A 198 14.52 -1.26 24.31
C HIS A 198 14.17 0.21 24.57
N SER A 199 13.68 0.88 23.57
CA SER A 199 13.05 2.18 23.72
C SER A 199 11.57 1.95 24.06
N GLY A 200 11.11 2.58 25.14
CA GLY A 200 9.76 2.39 25.67
C GLY A 200 8.64 2.68 24.65
N SER A 201 7.41 2.29 24.98
CA SER A 201 6.20 2.34 24.15
C SER A 201 5.95 3.66 23.41
N ARG A 202 6.37 4.80 23.95
CA ARG A 202 6.23 6.13 23.32
C ARG A 202 7.08 6.29 22.05
N LEU A 203 8.28 5.70 22.02
CA LEU A 203 9.18 5.75 20.86
C LEU A 203 8.70 4.82 19.73
N LEU A 204 8.02 3.73 20.09
CA LEU A 204 7.42 2.81 19.15
C LEU A 204 6.29 3.49 18.35
N VAL A 205 5.44 4.27 19.02
CA VAL A 205 4.37 5.05 18.39
C VAL A 205 4.95 6.07 17.40
N HIS A 206 6.05 6.73 17.75
CA HIS A 206 6.72 7.71 16.88
C HIS A 206 7.33 7.09 15.60
N LYS A 207 7.61 5.78 15.59
CA LYS A 207 8.12 5.05 14.43
C LYS A 207 7.01 4.46 13.55
N LEU A 208 5.78 4.39 14.06
CA LEU A 208 4.61 3.84 13.37
C LEU A 208 3.67 4.94 12.81
N VAL A 209 3.93 6.20 13.13
CA VAL A 209 3.20 7.39 12.68
C VAL A 209 4.12 8.27 11.84
#